data_81d20330671228c516350907d15432a0
#
_entry.id   81d20330671228c516350907d15432a0
#
_cell.length_a   1.000
_cell.length_b   1.000
_cell.length_c   1.000
_cell.angle_alpha   90.00
_cell.angle_beta   90.00
_cell.angle_gamma   90.00
#
_symmetry.space_group_name_H-M   'P 1'
#
loop_
_entity.id
_entity.type
_entity.pdbx_description
1 polymer ?
#
loop_
_entity_poly.entity_id
_entity_poly.type
_entity_poly.pdbx_seq_one_letter_code
_entity_poly.pdbx_strand_id
1 'polypeptide(L)'
;HLKGDITVVEYYEPAGIQENLSLIITEIIHDYRDIMNYSNDERDWECGVNVICETGSEYQGAINSVAFLDMGGFICSGAMVNNVRQDLTPYFLTAWHCVDGDNPSTFRFYFNKMASSCENTWGSAGEYAYSSDLVADSDGISHPPGSVSPGGDWALLLIDDEIEEDWEVFYAGWDATENYPLIACGVHHPGGTPKKINYDDDTAYGAWWDTASHGLTHWQVNWDEGGSEGGSSGSPIFNDLFQIVGVLTGGAGELSLIHISEPTRPRLI
;
A
#
# COMPACT_ATOMS: atom_id res chain seq x y z
N HIS A 1 4.51 16.93 6.69
CA HIS A 1 5.32 16.79 7.92
C HIS A 1 6.00 18.10 8.28
N LEU A 2 5.82 18.57 9.53
CA LEU A 2 6.55 19.71 10.08
C LEU A 2 7.64 19.19 10.99
N LYS A 3 8.90 19.58 10.75
CA LYS A 3 10.04 19.16 11.57
C LYS A 3 10.11 20.01 12.84
N GLY A 4 10.33 19.35 13.98
CA GLY A 4 10.60 19.99 15.28
C GLY A 4 9.51 19.76 16.32
N ASP A 5 9.81 20.10 17.56
CA ASP A 5 8.95 19.87 18.73
C ASP A 5 7.90 20.97 18.91
N ILE A 6 7.95 22.00 18.09
CA ILE A 6 7.04 23.15 18.17
C ILE A 6 6.55 23.50 16.76
N THR A 7 5.24 23.51 16.57
CA THR A 7 4.59 23.97 15.35
C THR A 7 3.79 25.24 15.66
N VAL A 8 3.94 26.25 14.82
CA VAL A 8 3.18 27.48 14.90
C VAL A 8 2.23 27.52 13.70
N VAL A 9 0.94 27.61 13.99
CA VAL A 9 -0.09 27.83 12.97
C VAL A 9 -0.38 29.34 12.92
N GLU A 10 -0.07 29.99 11.81
CA GLU A 10 -0.36 31.39 11.56
C GLU A 10 -1.59 31.51 10.68
N TYR A 11 -2.58 32.24 11.14
CA TYR A 11 -3.77 32.59 10.38
C TYR A 11 -3.72 34.04 9.95
N TYR A 12 -3.90 34.30 8.67
CA TYR A 12 -4.02 35.66 8.14
C TYR A 12 -5.44 35.95 7.68
N GLU A 13 -6.08 36.92 8.30
CA GLU A 13 -7.42 37.41 7.92
C GLU A 13 -7.31 38.64 7.02
N PRO A 14 -7.72 38.55 5.73
CA PRO A 14 -7.74 39.72 4.87
C PRO A 14 -8.72 40.78 5.36
N ALA A 15 -8.32 42.03 5.26
CA ALA A 15 -9.18 43.16 5.69
C ALA A 15 -10.49 43.17 4.89
N GLY A 16 -11.64 43.18 5.61
CA GLY A 16 -12.98 43.28 5.02
C GLY A 16 -13.82 42.00 5.07
N ILE A 17 -13.28 40.90 5.58
CA ILE A 17 -14.05 39.66 5.84
C ILE A 17 -14.75 39.84 7.20
N GLN A 18 -16.08 39.64 7.25
CA GLN A 18 -16.90 39.71 8.48
C GLN A 18 -17.34 38.33 8.99
N GLU A 19 -16.77 37.27 8.48
CA GLU A 19 -17.09 35.93 8.93
C GLU A 19 -16.17 35.50 10.07
N ASN A 20 -16.73 34.94 11.13
CA ASN A 20 -15.94 34.38 12.22
C ASN A 20 -15.30 33.07 11.74
N LEU A 21 -14.00 33.07 11.58
CA LEU A 21 -13.28 31.82 11.34
C LEU A 21 -13.28 30.94 12.59
N SER A 22 -13.57 29.67 12.40
CA SER A 22 -13.34 28.64 13.41
C SER A 22 -12.25 27.71 12.87
N LEU A 23 -11.05 27.77 13.47
CA LEU A 23 -9.98 26.82 13.20
C LEU A 23 -10.03 25.73 14.29
N ILE A 24 -10.22 24.49 13.87
CA ILE A 24 -10.23 23.34 14.77
C ILE A 24 -9.06 22.44 14.38
N ILE A 25 -8.14 22.20 15.32
CA ILE A 25 -7.12 21.16 15.17
C ILE A 25 -7.77 19.87 15.65
N THR A 26 -8.06 18.96 14.72
CA THR A 26 -8.74 17.70 15.02
C THR A 26 -7.77 16.62 15.48
N GLU A 27 -6.51 16.71 15.04
CA GLU A 27 -5.50 15.70 15.38
C GLU A 27 -4.09 16.28 15.30
N ILE A 28 -3.20 15.79 16.16
CA ILE A 28 -1.76 16.05 16.09
C ILE A 28 -1.07 14.67 16.18
N ILE A 29 -0.42 14.26 15.10
CA ILE A 29 0.31 13.01 15.04
C ILE A 29 1.79 13.31 15.26
N HIS A 30 2.38 12.71 16.29
CA HIS A 30 3.81 12.82 16.59
C HIS A 30 4.56 11.59 16.05
N ASP A 31 5.35 11.81 15.00
CA ASP A 31 6.21 10.76 14.45
C ASP A 31 7.42 10.52 15.37
N TYR A 32 7.26 9.63 16.34
CA TYR A 32 8.34 9.24 17.26
C TYR A 32 9.31 8.22 16.64
N ARG A 33 8.99 7.67 15.47
CA ARG A 33 9.82 6.71 14.74
C ARG A 33 10.60 7.34 13.60
N ASP A 34 10.38 8.64 13.33
CA ASP A 34 10.97 9.36 12.20
C ASP A 34 10.79 8.60 10.86
N ILE A 35 9.57 8.12 10.63
CA ILE A 35 9.21 7.27 9.48
C ILE A 35 9.60 7.91 8.14
N MET A 36 9.73 9.23 8.13
CA MET A 36 10.07 9.99 6.92
C MET A 36 11.57 10.31 6.79
N ASN A 37 12.37 10.16 7.84
CA ASN A 37 13.79 10.53 7.85
C ASN A 37 14.66 9.52 8.59
N TYR A 38 14.46 8.25 8.33
CA TYR A 38 15.26 7.18 8.94
C TYR A 38 16.74 7.33 8.63
N SER A 39 17.46 8.02 9.45
CA SER A 39 18.86 8.31 9.18
C SER A 39 19.87 7.38 9.83
N ASN A 40 19.54 6.45 10.70
CA ASN A 40 20.55 5.60 11.34
C ASN A 40 20.01 4.35 12.07
N ASP A 41 18.88 3.80 11.72
CA ASP A 41 18.45 2.56 12.36
C ASP A 41 18.97 1.35 11.58
N GLU A 42 19.53 0.38 12.29
CA GLU A 42 19.93 -0.94 11.78
C GLU A 42 18.67 -1.78 11.46
N ARG A 43 17.72 -1.19 10.72
CA ARG A 43 16.57 -1.97 10.25
C ARG A 43 17.02 -2.91 9.17
N ASP A 44 16.36 -4.02 9.20
CA ASP A 44 16.59 -5.09 8.28
C ASP A 44 16.23 -4.66 6.85
N TRP A 45 17.19 -4.02 6.18
CA TRP A 45 17.11 -3.66 4.78
C TRP A 45 17.06 -4.90 3.88
N GLU A 46 17.04 -6.10 4.47
CA GLU A 46 17.11 -7.38 3.77
C GLU A 46 15.77 -7.82 3.17
N CYS A 47 14.67 -7.13 3.51
CA CYS A 47 13.33 -7.46 2.98
C CYS A 47 13.11 -6.94 1.56
N GLY A 48 13.79 -7.50 0.58
CA GLY A 48 13.62 -7.17 -0.83
C GLY A 48 14.72 -6.27 -1.41
N VAL A 49 14.72 -6.19 -2.72
CA VAL A 49 15.67 -5.42 -3.52
C VAL A 49 15.12 -4.03 -3.76
N ASN A 50 15.97 -2.98 -3.72
CA ASN A 50 15.53 -1.65 -4.10
C ASN A 50 15.04 -1.63 -5.55
N VAL A 51 13.87 -1.06 -5.79
CA VAL A 51 13.24 -1.01 -7.13
C VAL A 51 14.09 -0.34 -8.20
N ILE A 52 15.06 0.48 -7.79
CA ILE A 52 16.00 1.16 -8.70
C ILE A 52 17.12 0.23 -9.21
N CYS A 53 17.27 -0.98 -8.63
CA CYS A 53 18.21 -1.98 -9.09
C CYS A 53 17.80 -2.56 -10.46
N GLU A 54 18.71 -3.28 -11.09
CA GLU A 54 18.47 -3.92 -12.39
C GLU A 54 17.23 -4.82 -12.38
N THR A 55 17.00 -5.55 -11.28
CA THR A 55 15.82 -6.39 -11.06
C THR A 55 14.51 -5.63 -11.27
N GLY A 56 14.44 -4.36 -10.89
CA GLY A 56 13.23 -3.52 -11.06
C GLY A 56 13.03 -3.01 -12.48
N SER A 57 14.00 -3.14 -13.39
CA SER A 57 13.97 -2.46 -14.69
C SER A 57 12.81 -2.88 -15.60
N GLU A 58 12.36 -4.13 -15.50
CA GLU A 58 11.25 -4.67 -16.29
C GLU A 58 9.87 -4.38 -15.67
N TYR A 59 9.83 -3.93 -14.39
CA TYR A 59 8.62 -3.78 -13.59
C TYR A 59 8.16 -2.33 -13.38
N GLN A 60 8.58 -1.39 -14.24
CA GLN A 60 8.35 0.04 -14.02
C GLN A 60 6.86 0.40 -13.84
N GLY A 61 5.95 -0.20 -14.59
CA GLY A 61 4.52 0.01 -14.40
C GLY A 61 4.04 -0.44 -13.03
N ALA A 62 4.47 -1.63 -12.57
CA ALA A 62 4.17 -2.13 -11.23
C ALA A 62 4.76 -1.19 -10.15
N ILE A 63 6.02 -0.80 -10.32
CA ILE A 63 6.73 0.09 -9.39
C ILE A 63 6.03 1.45 -9.28
N ASN A 64 5.65 2.05 -10.39
CA ASN A 64 5.00 3.35 -10.42
C ASN A 64 3.53 3.33 -9.95
N SER A 65 2.92 2.15 -9.87
CA SER A 65 1.56 2.04 -9.32
C SER A 65 1.52 1.99 -7.80
N VAL A 66 2.59 1.60 -7.13
CA VAL A 66 2.63 1.36 -5.69
C VAL A 66 2.93 2.63 -4.92
N ALA A 67 2.21 2.84 -3.81
CA ALA A 67 2.49 3.90 -2.86
C ALA A 67 2.67 3.36 -1.43
N PHE A 68 3.46 4.07 -0.67
CA PHE A 68 3.52 3.94 0.78
C PHE A 68 2.29 4.60 1.40
N LEU A 69 1.58 3.86 2.24
CA LEU A 69 0.38 4.31 2.93
C LEU A 69 0.72 4.65 4.39
N ASP A 70 0.61 5.95 4.74
CA ASP A 70 0.77 6.47 6.09
C ASP A 70 -0.62 6.76 6.68
N MET A 71 -0.97 6.05 7.73
CA MET A 71 -2.25 6.16 8.44
C MET A 71 -2.11 6.90 9.78
N GLY A 72 -0.96 7.55 9.99
CA GLY A 72 -0.70 8.37 11.17
C GLY A 72 -0.16 7.62 12.38
N GLY A 73 -0.41 6.34 12.52
CA GLY A 73 0.11 5.50 13.62
C GLY A 73 0.59 4.16 13.12
N PHE A 74 0.09 3.76 11.95
CA PHE A 74 0.43 2.54 11.25
C PHE A 74 0.84 2.84 9.83
N ILE A 75 1.52 1.90 9.21
CA ILE A 75 1.98 2.00 7.83
C ILE A 75 1.61 0.75 7.06
N CYS A 76 1.26 0.94 5.82
CA CYS A 76 0.96 -0.12 4.87
C CYS A 76 1.52 0.23 3.48
N SER A 77 1.27 -0.62 2.54
CA SER A 77 1.49 -0.42 1.11
C SER A 77 0.18 -0.60 0.35
N GLY A 78 0.14 -0.18 -0.88
CA GLY A 78 -0.98 -0.43 -1.78
C GLY A 78 -0.67 0.06 -3.17
N ALA A 79 -1.63 -0.06 -4.09
CA ALA A 79 -1.43 0.32 -5.48
C ALA A 79 -2.62 1.05 -6.09
N MET A 80 -2.31 1.98 -6.99
CA MET A 80 -3.29 2.56 -7.90
C MET A 80 -3.77 1.51 -8.89
N VAL A 81 -5.08 1.36 -9.01
CA VAL A 81 -5.70 0.39 -9.90
C VAL A 81 -6.54 1.05 -10.98
N ASN A 82 -6.44 0.54 -12.19
CA ASN A 82 -7.24 0.98 -13.30
C ASN A 82 -8.68 0.45 -13.15
N ASN A 83 -9.63 1.17 -13.69
CA ASN A 83 -11.02 0.74 -13.77
C ASN A 83 -11.41 0.37 -15.22
N VAL A 84 -12.59 -0.24 -15.38
CA VAL A 84 -13.07 -0.69 -16.70
C VAL A 84 -13.27 0.46 -17.67
N ARG A 85 -13.53 1.68 -17.19
CA ARG A 85 -13.72 2.89 -18.01
C ARG A 85 -12.40 3.51 -18.47
N GLN A 86 -11.29 3.15 -17.80
CA GLN A 86 -9.97 3.70 -18.06
C GLN A 86 -9.93 5.25 -17.99
N ASP A 87 -10.65 5.80 -17.01
CA ASP A 87 -10.85 7.25 -16.85
C ASP A 87 -9.91 7.88 -15.81
N LEU A 88 -8.91 7.15 -15.35
CA LEU A 88 -7.93 7.55 -14.35
C LEU A 88 -8.55 7.97 -13.01
N THR A 89 -9.76 7.51 -12.70
CA THR A 89 -10.31 7.67 -11.35
C THR A 89 -9.34 7.08 -10.33
N PRO A 90 -8.92 7.83 -9.30
CA PRO A 90 -7.79 7.47 -8.45
C PRO A 90 -8.17 6.41 -7.40
N TYR A 91 -8.51 5.22 -7.86
CA TYR A 91 -8.74 4.07 -7.00
C TYR A 91 -7.42 3.50 -6.50
N PHE A 92 -7.36 3.27 -5.19
CA PHE A 92 -6.21 2.70 -4.51
C PHE A 92 -6.60 1.41 -3.79
N LEU A 93 -5.92 0.32 -4.10
CA LEU A 93 -6.15 -1.00 -3.51
C LEU A 93 -5.12 -1.26 -2.41
N THR A 94 -5.58 -1.69 -1.24
CA THR A 94 -4.75 -2.07 -0.10
C THR A 94 -5.40 -3.24 0.67
N ALA A 95 -4.82 -3.68 1.79
CA ALA A 95 -5.45 -4.66 2.67
C ALA A 95 -6.55 -4.03 3.52
N TRP A 96 -7.59 -4.82 3.84
CA TRP A 96 -8.65 -4.37 4.73
C TRP A 96 -8.16 -4.10 6.16
N HIS A 97 -7.29 -4.98 6.69
CA HIS A 97 -6.73 -4.78 8.02
C HIS A 97 -5.89 -3.50 8.18
N CYS A 98 -5.50 -2.86 7.06
CA CYS A 98 -4.87 -1.54 7.07
C CYS A 98 -5.89 -0.40 7.27
N VAL A 99 -7.17 -0.64 7.01
CA VAL A 99 -8.22 0.39 7.03
C VAL A 99 -9.16 0.21 8.22
N ASP A 100 -9.26 -1.02 8.74
CA ASP A 100 -10.18 -1.37 9.82
C ASP A 100 -9.96 -0.54 11.09
N GLY A 101 -10.97 0.22 11.46
CA GLY A 101 -10.96 1.06 12.66
C GLY A 101 -10.28 2.42 12.49
N ASP A 102 -9.68 2.70 11.33
CA ASP A 102 -9.06 3.97 11.01
C ASP A 102 -9.96 4.87 10.13
N ASN A 103 -9.59 6.15 10.01
CA ASN A 103 -10.32 7.11 9.20
C ASN A 103 -9.56 7.40 7.89
N PRO A 104 -10.02 6.86 6.74
CA PRO A 104 -9.33 7.04 5.46
C PRO A 104 -9.16 8.51 5.04
N SER A 105 -9.99 9.43 5.53
CA SER A 105 -9.85 10.85 5.24
C SER A 105 -8.58 11.50 5.84
N THR A 106 -7.85 10.78 6.69
CA THR A 106 -6.57 11.24 7.26
C THR A 106 -5.34 10.57 6.64
N PHE A 107 -5.55 9.64 5.71
CA PHE A 107 -4.47 8.88 5.10
C PHE A 107 -3.63 9.72 4.15
N ARG A 108 -2.36 9.32 4.00
CA ARG A 108 -1.41 9.89 3.04
C ARG A 108 -0.81 8.80 2.19
N PHE A 109 -0.74 9.05 0.90
CA PHE A 109 -0.28 8.12 -0.14
C PHE A 109 0.98 8.69 -0.75
N TYR A 110 2.15 8.17 -0.36
CA TYR A 110 3.44 8.65 -0.88
C TYR A 110 3.86 7.82 -2.10
N PHE A 111 3.81 8.46 -3.25
CA PHE A 111 4.32 7.92 -4.51
C PHE A 111 5.83 8.17 -4.60
N ASN A 112 6.54 7.39 -5.41
CA ASN A 112 7.96 7.59 -5.70
C ASN A 112 8.90 7.68 -4.47
N LYS A 113 8.48 7.12 -3.33
CA LYS A 113 9.33 6.97 -2.16
C LYS A 113 10.35 5.84 -2.41
N MET A 114 11.43 6.16 -3.10
CA MET A 114 12.42 5.22 -3.59
C MET A 114 13.82 5.52 -3.04
N ALA A 115 14.70 4.52 -3.04
CA ALA A 115 16.11 4.71 -2.74
C ALA A 115 16.80 5.57 -3.81
N SER A 116 17.87 6.27 -3.44
CA SER A 116 18.67 7.07 -4.38
C SER A 116 19.66 6.23 -5.20
N SER A 117 19.90 4.98 -4.81
CA SER A 117 20.77 4.03 -5.50
C SER A 117 20.32 2.61 -5.23
N CYS A 118 20.93 1.63 -5.90
CA CYS A 118 20.66 0.21 -5.64
C CYS A 118 21.10 -0.21 -4.21
N GLU A 119 22.04 0.49 -3.61
CA GLU A 119 22.40 0.29 -2.20
C GLU A 119 21.28 0.78 -1.28
N ASN A 120 21.28 0.31 -0.04
CA ASN A 120 20.29 0.73 0.96
C ASN A 120 20.53 2.18 1.40
N THR A 121 20.11 3.11 0.57
CA THR A 121 20.25 4.56 0.76
C THR A 121 18.86 5.21 0.77
N TRP A 122 18.72 6.25 1.58
CA TRP A 122 17.52 7.08 1.55
C TRP A 122 17.51 7.92 0.26
N GLY A 123 16.36 7.93 -0.37
CA GLY A 123 16.09 8.79 -1.52
C GLY A 123 15.11 9.90 -1.18
N SER A 124 14.23 10.23 -2.11
CA SER A 124 13.14 11.15 -1.90
C SER A 124 12.06 10.53 -1.00
N ALA A 125 11.35 11.36 -0.22
CA ALA A 125 10.10 10.96 0.43
C ALA A 125 8.99 10.67 -0.60
N GLY A 126 9.17 11.13 -1.84
CA GLY A 126 8.19 11.06 -2.89
C GLY A 126 7.17 12.21 -2.82
N GLU A 127 6.34 12.27 -3.83
CA GLU A 127 5.14 13.08 -3.90
C GLU A 127 4.03 12.42 -3.08
N TYR A 128 3.07 13.18 -2.56
CA TYR A 128 1.98 12.58 -1.78
C TYR A 128 0.62 13.18 -2.10
N ALA A 129 -0.40 12.33 -2.09
CA ALA A 129 -1.80 12.70 -2.04
C ALA A 129 -2.33 12.49 -0.62
N TYR A 130 -3.38 13.22 -0.28
CA TYR A 130 -4.00 13.22 1.05
C TYR A 130 -5.48 12.96 0.95
N SER A 131 -6.03 12.30 1.98
CA SER A 131 -7.46 12.00 2.12
C SER A 131 -7.97 10.99 1.10
N SER A 132 -8.88 10.16 1.55
CA SER A 132 -9.60 9.22 0.70
C SER A 132 -10.91 8.80 1.33
N ASP A 133 -11.80 8.27 0.52
CA ASP A 133 -13.03 7.61 0.93
C ASP A 133 -12.91 6.09 0.74
N LEU A 134 -13.44 5.30 1.69
CA LEU A 134 -13.58 3.86 1.53
C LEU A 134 -14.74 3.57 0.56
N VAL A 135 -14.43 2.93 -0.57
CA VAL A 135 -15.41 2.61 -1.62
C VAL A 135 -15.97 1.21 -1.45
N ALA A 136 -15.10 0.25 -1.16
CA ALA A 136 -15.47 -1.15 -0.99
C ALA A 136 -14.39 -1.89 -0.17
N ASP A 137 -14.79 -2.95 0.49
CA ASP A 137 -13.89 -3.80 1.25
C ASP A 137 -14.40 -5.25 1.32
N SER A 138 -13.58 -6.12 1.88
CA SER A 138 -13.91 -7.51 2.11
C SER A 138 -14.77 -7.74 3.36
N ASP A 139 -15.00 -6.73 4.20
CA ASP A 139 -15.78 -6.86 5.45
C ASP A 139 -17.29 -6.78 5.22
N GLY A 140 -17.76 -6.43 4.04
CA GLY A 140 -19.20 -6.43 3.70
C GLY A 140 -19.92 -7.77 3.93
N ILE A 141 -19.17 -8.76 4.40
CA ILE A 141 -19.65 -10.05 4.93
C ILE A 141 -19.33 -10.03 6.43
N SER A 142 -20.31 -9.75 7.28
CA SER A 142 -20.16 -9.54 8.72
C SER A 142 -19.27 -10.58 9.42
N HIS A 143 -18.14 -10.11 9.96
CA HIS A 143 -17.16 -10.91 10.70
C HIS A 143 -17.15 -10.58 12.18
N PRO A 144 -16.81 -11.53 13.06
CA PRO A 144 -16.48 -11.20 14.42
C PRO A 144 -15.26 -10.27 14.45
N PRO A 145 -15.24 -9.22 15.32
CA PRO A 145 -14.07 -8.34 15.45
C PRO A 145 -12.78 -9.14 15.65
N GLY A 146 -11.76 -8.87 14.85
CA GLY A 146 -10.45 -9.50 14.92
C GLY A 146 -10.30 -10.82 14.13
N SER A 147 -11.28 -11.19 13.31
CA SER A 147 -11.16 -12.29 12.35
C SER A 147 -10.85 -11.75 10.95
N VAL A 148 -9.94 -12.41 10.22
CA VAL A 148 -9.75 -12.15 8.80
C VAL A 148 -11.00 -12.58 8.03
N SER A 149 -11.45 -11.73 7.13
CA SER A 149 -12.65 -12.01 6.31
C SER A 149 -12.55 -13.36 5.60
N PRO A 150 -13.59 -14.20 5.60
CA PRO A 150 -13.64 -15.36 4.70
C PRO A 150 -13.67 -14.97 3.22
N GLY A 151 -13.88 -13.72 2.89
CA GLY A 151 -13.89 -13.19 1.52
C GLY A 151 -12.58 -12.57 1.05
N GLY A 152 -11.53 -12.64 1.85
CA GLY A 152 -10.25 -11.96 1.57
C GLY A 152 -9.97 -10.80 2.53
N ASP A 153 -8.82 -10.16 2.36
CA ASP A 153 -8.35 -9.03 3.18
C ASP A 153 -7.97 -7.88 2.23
N TRP A 154 -8.97 -7.23 1.64
CA TRP A 154 -8.76 -6.13 0.71
C TRP A 154 -9.70 -4.95 0.99
N ALA A 155 -9.23 -3.76 0.68
CA ALA A 155 -9.99 -2.52 0.69
C ALA A 155 -9.66 -1.68 -0.54
N LEU A 156 -10.68 -1.07 -1.11
CA LEU A 156 -10.59 -0.14 -2.22
C LEU A 156 -10.93 1.27 -1.73
N LEU A 157 -9.98 2.16 -1.86
CA LEU A 157 -10.10 3.56 -1.51
C LEU A 157 -10.25 4.41 -2.79
N LEU A 158 -10.89 5.55 -2.67
CA LEU A 158 -10.89 6.61 -3.67
C LEU A 158 -10.14 7.80 -3.08
N ILE A 159 -9.00 8.15 -3.66
CA ILE A 159 -8.20 9.29 -3.22
C ILE A 159 -8.92 10.58 -3.60
N ASP A 160 -8.99 11.55 -2.67
CA ASP A 160 -9.68 12.81 -2.87
C ASP A 160 -8.84 13.84 -3.63
N ASP A 161 -7.52 13.82 -3.42
CA ASP A 161 -6.59 14.72 -4.10
C ASP A 161 -6.41 14.34 -5.57
N GLU A 162 -6.12 15.32 -6.40
CA GLU A 162 -5.70 15.11 -7.78
C GLU A 162 -4.31 14.46 -7.82
N ILE A 163 -4.15 13.44 -8.65
CA ILE A 163 -2.86 12.81 -8.92
C ILE A 163 -2.22 13.55 -10.08
N GLU A 164 -1.16 14.29 -9.81
CA GLU A 164 -0.48 15.12 -10.80
C GLU A 164 0.22 14.26 -11.87
N GLU A 165 0.14 14.67 -13.13
CA GLU A 165 0.69 13.92 -14.25
C GLU A 165 2.22 13.75 -14.17
N ASP A 166 2.92 14.74 -13.61
CA ASP A 166 4.38 14.73 -13.46
C ASP A 166 4.90 13.76 -12.38
N TRP A 167 4.00 13.18 -11.57
CA TRP A 167 4.36 12.10 -10.65
C TRP A 167 4.56 10.75 -11.35
N GLU A 168 4.19 10.66 -12.62
CA GLU A 168 4.29 9.43 -13.44
C GLU A 168 3.62 8.20 -12.80
N VAL A 169 2.54 8.41 -12.04
CA VAL A 169 1.80 7.34 -11.38
C VAL A 169 1.11 6.45 -12.42
N PHE A 170 1.30 5.15 -12.27
CA PHE A 170 0.69 4.17 -13.15
C PHE A 170 -0.53 3.53 -12.49
N TYR A 171 -1.61 3.36 -13.25
CA TYR A 171 -2.82 2.67 -12.81
C TYR A 171 -2.77 1.23 -13.29
N ALA A 172 -2.46 0.31 -12.38
CA ALA A 172 -2.23 -1.09 -12.71
C ALA A 172 -3.50 -1.79 -13.18
N GLY A 173 -3.34 -2.68 -14.16
CA GLY A 173 -4.36 -3.65 -14.50
C GLY A 173 -4.50 -4.73 -13.42
N TRP A 174 -5.56 -5.50 -13.47
CA TRP A 174 -5.83 -6.57 -12.53
C TRP A 174 -6.44 -7.79 -13.22
N ASP A 175 -6.22 -8.97 -12.63
CA ASP A 175 -6.82 -10.22 -13.04
C ASP A 175 -7.59 -10.83 -11.85
N ALA A 176 -8.92 -10.91 -11.98
CA ALA A 176 -9.82 -11.50 -11.01
C ALA A 176 -10.24 -12.93 -11.40
N THR A 177 -9.48 -13.59 -12.24
CA THR A 177 -9.70 -15.01 -12.56
C THR A 177 -9.13 -15.91 -11.44
N GLU A 178 -9.53 -17.17 -11.44
CA GLU A 178 -9.02 -18.16 -10.49
C GLU A 178 -7.75 -18.86 -11.01
N ASN A 179 -7.08 -18.29 -12.01
CA ASN A 179 -5.85 -18.83 -12.55
C ASN A 179 -4.71 -18.61 -11.55
N TYR A 180 -3.95 -19.66 -11.28
CA TYR A 180 -2.77 -19.56 -10.43
C TYR A 180 -1.71 -18.72 -11.13
N PRO A 181 -1.17 -17.67 -10.46
CA PRO A 181 -0.01 -16.93 -10.99
C PRO A 181 1.17 -17.88 -11.20
N LEU A 182 1.76 -17.84 -12.38
CA LEU A 182 2.92 -18.69 -12.72
C LEU A 182 4.21 -18.17 -12.10
N ILE A 183 4.27 -16.85 -11.92
CA ILE A 183 5.31 -16.12 -11.19
C ILE A 183 4.63 -15.10 -10.31
N ALA A 184 5.32 -14.61 -9.30
CA ALA A 184 4.84 -13.52 -8.44
C ALA A 184 5.90 -12.43 -8.32
N CYS A 185 5.48 -11.19 -8.51
CA CYS A 185 6.28 -10.00 -8.22
C CYS A 185 5.53 -9.16 -7.20
N GLY A 186 6.16 -8.87 -6.06
CA GLY A 186 5.64 -7.99 -5.02
C GLY A 186 6.38 -6.67 -5.01
N VAL A 187 5.66 -5.55 -4.95
CA VAL A 187 6.26 -4.22 -4.77
C VAL A 187 5.66 -3.58 -3.53
N HIS A 188 6.52 -3.14 -2.59
CA HIS A 188 6.09 -2.79 -1.25
C HIS A 188 7.03 -1.82 -0.52
N HIS A 189 6.65 -1.42 0.70
CA HIS A 189 7.44 -0.58 1.60
C HIS A 189 7.66 -1.27 2.97
N PRO A 190 8.53 -2.32 3.02
CA PRO A 190 8.77 -3.06 4.25
C PRO A 190 9.38 -2.15 5.31
N GLY A 191 8.89 -2.22 6.55
CA GLY A 191 9.34 -1.36 7.66
C GLY A 191 9.20 0.14 7.41
N GLY A 192 8.49 0.58 6.37
CA GLY A 192 8.44 1.96 5.92
C GLY A 192 9.68 2.41 5.14
N THR A 193 10.54 1.49 4.73
CA THR A 193 11.73 1.77 3.90
C THR A 193 11.36 2.31 2.52
N PRO A 194 12.33 2.79 1.73
CA PRO A 194 12.13 3.02 0.31
C PRO A 194 11.56 1.78 -0.39
N LYS A 195 10.84 2.00 -1.45
CA LYS A 195 10.14 0.96 -2.23
C LYS A 195 11.07 -0.19 -2.60
N LYS A 196 10.62 -1.41 -2.35
CA LYS A 196 11.32 -2.67 -2.62
C LYS A 196 10.52 -3.53 -3.58
N ILE A 197 11.21 -4.46 -4.22
CA ILE A 197 10.64 -5.48 -5.09
C ILE A 197 11.05 -6.86 -4.59
N ASN A 198 10.10 -7.79 -4.61
CA ASN A 198 10.28 -9.20 -4.34
C ASN A 198 9.94 -10.00 -5.57
N TYR A 199 10.51 -11.17 -5.72
CA TYR A 199 10.30 -12.03 -6.86
C TYR A 199 10.24 -13.51 -6.45
N ASP A 200 9.33 -14.25 -7.11
CA ASP A 200 9.17 -15.71 -7.01
C ASP A 200 8.88 -16.27 -8.41
N ASP A 201 9.69 -17.20 -8.91
CA ASP A 201 9.53 -17.82 -10.22
C ASP A 201 8.74 -19.13 -10.17
N ASP A 202 8.30 -19.53 -8.98
CA ASP A 202 7.43 -20.67 -8.77
C ASP A 202 5.95 -20.29 -8.92
N THR A 203 5.14 -21.26 -9.35
CA THR A 203 3.69 -21.06 -9.41
C THR A 203 3.10 -20.95 -8.00
N ALA A 204 2.41 -19.84 -7.72
CA ALA A 204 1.66 -19.69 -6.49
C ALA A 204 0.59 -20.77 -6.37
N TYR A 205 0.19 -21.11 -5.16
CA TYR A 205 -0.87 -22.08 -4.92
C TYR A 205 -1.90 -21.57 -3.93
N GLY A 206 -3.15 -22.07 -4.08
CA GLY A 206 -4.26 -21.66 -3.23
C GLY A 206 -4.04 -22.08 -1.78
N ALA A 207 -4.31 -21.16 -0.86
CA ALA A 207 -4.16 -21.35 0.57
C ALA A 207 -5.34 -20.73 1.33
N TRP A 208 -5.37 -20.94 2.63
CA TRP A 208 -6.28 -20.26 3.57
C TRP A 208 -5.46 -19.60 4.67
N TRP A 209 -5.92 -18.45 5.15
CA TRP A 209 -5.24 -17.72 6.22
C TRP A 209 -5.38 -18.40 7.57
N ASP A 210 -6.57 -18.91 7.86
CA ASP A 210 -6.86 -19.63 9.09
C ASP A 210 -7.76 -20.87 8.86
N THR A 211 -7.90 -21.70 9.88
CA THR A 211 -8.72 -22.91 9.83
C THR A 211 -10.23 -22.66 9.79
N ALA A 212 -10.67 -21.41 9.97
CA ALA A 212 -12.07 -21.00 9.94
C ALA A 212 -12.54 -20.57 8.56
N SER A 213 -11.60 -20.25 7.63
CA SER A 213 -11.94 -19.87 6.28
C SER A 213 -12.48 -21.07 5.47
N HIS A 214 -13.60 -20.86 4.81
CA HIS A 214 -14.27 -21.86 3.99
C HIS A 214 -13.80 -21.70 2.53
N GLY A 215 -12.70 -22.35 2.17
CA GLY A 215 -12.16 -22.34 0.81
C GLY A 215 -10.79 -21.71 0.70
N LEU A 216 -10.21 -21.82 -0.47
CA LEU A 216 -8.93 -21.21 -0.81
C LEU A 216 -9.18 -19.72 -1.11
N THR A 217 -8.87 -18.84 -0.16
CA THR A 217 -9.09 -17.40 -0.26
C THR A 217 -7.81 -16.60 -0.47
N HIS A 218 -6.67 -17.28 -0.45
CA HIS A 218 -5.36 -16.68 -0.55
C HIS A 218 -4.48 -17.44 -1.53
N TRP A 219 -3.54 -16.73 -2.14
CA TRP A 219 -2.37 -17.33 -2.78
C TRP A 219 -1.24 -17.44 -1.76
N GLN A 220 -0.54 -18.56 -1.76
CA GLN A 220 0.71 -18.68 -1.05
C GLN A 220 1.85 -18.49 -2.04
N VAL A 221 2.79 -17.61 -1.68
CA VAL A 221 4.00 -17.29 -2.43
C VAL A 221 5.22 -17.53 -1.54
N ASN A 222 6.25 -18.12 -2.08
CA ASN A 222 7.52 -18.34 -1.40
C ASN A 222 8.60 -17.55 -2.14
N TRP A 223 8.94 -16.38 -1.63
CA TRP A 223 9.86 -15.49 -2.31
C TRP A 223 11.24 -16.14 -2.53
N ASP A 224 11.71 -16.22 -3.77
CA ASP A 224 13.09 -16.57 -4.11
C ASP A 224 14.03 -15.40 -3.78
N GLU A 225 13.55 -14.19 -3.94
CA GLU A 225 14.30 -12.97 -3.63
C GLU A 225 13.42 -12.01 -2.86
N GLY A 226 13.92 -11.57 -1.71
CA GLY A 226 13.25 -10.64 -0.84
C GLY A 226 12.44 -11.30 0.26
N GLY A 227 11.47 -10.59 0.81
CA GLY A 227 10.63 -11.01 1.93
C GLY A 227 9.62 -9.93 2.27
N SER A 228 8.90 -10.07 3.38
CA SER A 228 7.96 -9.06 3.85
C SER A 228 8.03 -8.86 5.35
N GLU A 229 7.69 -7.67 5.80
CA GLU A 229 7.59 -7.30 7.21
C GLU A 229 6.46 -6.28 7.42
N GLY A 230 6.28 -5.79 8.65
CA GLY A 230 5.31 -4.72 8.93
C GLY A 230 5.47 -3.54 7.97
N GLY A 231 4.38 -3.04 7.39
CA GLY A 231 4.39 -2.02 6.34
C GLY A 231 4.27 -2.59 4.91
N SER A 232 4.60 -3.88 4.70
CA SER A 232 4.34 -4.56 3.43
C SER A 232 2.86 -4.89 3.22
N SER A 233 2.06 -4.90 4.28
CA SER A 233 0.61 -5.14 4.25
C SER A 233 -0.08 -4.32 3.16
N GLY A 234 -0.99 -4.94 2.41
CA GLY A 234 -1.74 -4.30 1.34
C GLY A 234 -0.97 -4.11 0.03
N SER A 235 0.32 -4.47 -0.03
CA SER A 235 1.08 -4.41 -1.28
C SER A 235 0.47 -5.33 -2.34
N PRO A 236 0.46 -4.90 -3.61
CA PRO A 236 -0.03 -5.71 -4.70
C PRO A 236 0.94 -6.84 -5.02
N ILE A 237 0.38 -7.96 -5.49
CA ILE A 237 1.12 -9.01 -6.16
C ILE A 237 0.74 -9.01 -7.62
N PHE A 238 1.74 -9.02 -8.47
CA PHE A 238 1.61 -9.03 -9.91
C PHE A 238 1.94 -10.42 -10.47
N ASN A 239 1.18 -10.82 -11.49
CA ASN A 239 1.47 -12.02 -12.31
C ASN A 239 2.46 -11.69 -13.44
N ASP A 240 2.75 -12.68 -14.29
CA ASP A 240 3.62 -12.58 -15.46
C ASP A 240 3.12 -11.59 -16.55
N LEU A 241 1.89 -11.14 -16.47
CA LEU A 241 1.31 -10.10 -17.34
C LEU A 241 1.28 -8.71 -16.67
N PHE A 242 1.95 -8.56 -15.53
CA PHE A 242 1.96 -7.32 -14.72
C PHE A 242 0.56 -6.86 -14.27
N GLN A 243 -0.33 -7.83 -14.04
CA GLN A 243 -1.67 -7.58 -13.51
C GLN A 243 -1.70 -7.94 -12.03
N ILE A 244 -2.39 -7.12 -11.24
CA ILE A 244 -2.62 -7.39 -9.81
C ILE A 244 -3.54 -8.60 -9.69
N VAL A 245 -3.10 -9.62 -8.95
CA VAL A 245 -3.85 -10.84 -8.64
C VAL A 245 -4.23 -10.95 -7.17
N GLY A 246 -3.76 -10.04 -6.33
CA GLY A 246 -4.08 -10.00 -4.91
C GLY A 246 -3.32 -8.92 -4.18
N VAL A 247 -3.59 -8.81 -2.87
CA VAL A 247 -2.89 -7.92 -1.94
C VAL A 247 -2.35 -8.72 -0.76
N LEU A 248 -1.21 -8.28 -0.25
CA LEU A 248 -0.54 -8.95 0.85
C LEU A 248 -1.32 -8.81 2.16
N THR A 249 -1.80 -9.94 2.70
CA THR A 249 -2.39 -10.01 4.03
C THR A 249 -1.30 -10.13 5.12
N GLY A 250 -0.29 -10.97 4.90
CA GLY A 250 0.78 -11.17 5.86
C GLY A 250 1.59 -12.43 5.58
N GLY A 251 2.47 -12.80 6.50
CA GLY A 251 3.32 -13.98 6.41
C GLY A 251 3.77 -14.48 7.76
N ALA A 252 4.31 -15.69 7.81
CA ALA A 252 4.87 -16.31 8.99
C ALA A 252 6.40 -16.23 8.97
N GLY A 253 6.98 -15.24 9.67
CA GLY A 253 8.42 -15.08 9.80
C GLY A 253 9.09 -14.22 8.72
N GLU A 254 10.38 -14.01 8.90
CA GLU A 254 11.18 -13.08 8.09
C GLU A 254 11.43 -13.56 6.66
N LEU A 255 11.22 -14.81 6.38
CA LEU A 255 11.47 -15.41 5.07
C LEU A 255 10.33 -16.40 4.73
N SER A 256 9.61 -16.15 3.64
CA SER A 256 9.07 -17.14 2.73
C SER A 256 7.63 -17.64 2.76
N LEU A 257 6.71 -17.27 3.62
CA LEU A 257 5.29 -17.65 3.46
C LEU A 257 4.40 -16.42 3.53
N ILE A 258 4.01 -15.93 2.36
CA ILE A 258 3.15 -14.75 2.25
C ILE A 258 1.80 -15.22 1.73
N HIS A 259 0.77 -14.99 2.50
CA HIS A 259 -0.60 -15.21 2.06
C HIS A 259 -1.08 -13.96 1.34
N ILE A 260 -1.57 -14.12 0.13
CA ILE A 260 -2.08 -13.05 -0.70
C ILE A 260 -3.57 -13.25 -0.84
N SER A 261 -4.34 -12.24 -0.48
CA SER A 261 -5.78 -12.31 -0.68
C SER A 261 -6.10 -12.24 -2.17
N GLU A 262 -6.85 -13.23 -2.65
CA GLU A 262 -7.46 -13.17 -3.96
C GLU A 262 -8.45 -11.99 -3.98
N PRO A 263 -8.38 -11.07 -4.97
CA PRO A 263 -9.41 -10.06 -5.12
C PRO A 263 -10.72 -10.76 -5.46
N THR A 264 -11.53 -11.02 -4.42
CA THR A 264 -12.87 -11.57 -4.64
C THR A 264 -13.61 -10.63 -5.56
N ARG A 265 -13.89 -11.10 -6.78
CA ARG A 265 -14.57 -10.43 -7.90
C ARG A 265 -15.14 -9.07 -7.49
N PRO A 266 -14.52 -7.93 -7.83
CA PRO A 266 -15.21 -6.66 -7.71
C PRO A 266 -16.49 -6.83 -8.54
N ARG A 267 -17.65 -6.74 -7.90
CA ARG A 267 -18.87 -6.57 -8.67
C ARG A 267 -18.63 -5.30 -9.47
N LEU A 268 -18.53 -5.46 -10.79
CA LEU A 268 -18.41 -4.36 -11.73
C LEU A 268 -19.37 -3.24 -11.29
N ILE A 269 -18.79 -2.14 -10.81
CA ILE A 269 -19.47 -0.87 -10.60
C ILE A 269 -19.46 -0.13 -11.92
#